data_3290546ebf382cc9652938eb03675429
#
_entry.id   3290546ebf382cc9652938eb03675429
#
_cell.length_a   1.000
_cell.length_b   1.000
_cell.length_c   1.000
_cell.angle_alpha   90.00
_cell.angle_beta   90.00
_cell.angle_gamma   90.00
#
_symmetry.space_group_name_H-M   'P 1'
#
loop_
_entity.id
_entity.type
_entity.pdbx_description
1 polymer ?
#
loop_
_entity_poly.entity_id
_entity_poly.type
_entity_poly.pdbx_seq_one_letter_code
_entity_poly.pdbx_strand_id
1 'polypeptide(L)'
;MFVRTFSSALAVILICQPAFAQMRGHGGPVRAVAVAPDGASAISGSFDTSAIRWSLPRSAAEQVLRFHESAVNAVAFLKDGRAVTGGEDGRIAIWKPGVPLPERTFEGHTAPIVALAVSPDGNTAASASWDRTIRLWPVAGGAPRVLEGHSQNVNGVAFTTDGRSLVSAGYDATVRIWPLTGKAAPVIATLPTPLNAVAIAPDGEIVVSGANGHLYFVSMQGETTGELKVTDTPVIALSMSPDGSRIAAAGIRGSVSVIDRKKRAIERTLVGPGLPVWSVAFFPDGKTLLTGGTDRMVRRWNASTGEHIGAVPLNDAADPLAAYAGDRGAEIYRACIACHTLSSNEGPRAGPTLAGIFGRKIASLPGYDFSDALKKLDIVWTPETVSKLFEIGPNAYTPGTKMPEQTIGSADDRHALMEFLKKATAGK
;
A
#
# COMPACT_ATOMS: atom_id res chain seq x y z
N MET A 1 -55.43 28.40 -40.67
CA MET A 1 -54.70 27.11 -40.49
C MET A 1 -53.38 27.47 -39.78
N PHE A 2 -53.38 27.39 -38.45
CA PHE A 2 -52.23 27.78 -37.63
C PHE A 2 -51.46 26.51 -37.24
N VAL A 3 -50.23 26.40 -37.71
CA VAL A 3 -49.30 25.30 -37.32
C VAL A 3 -48.58 25.76 -36.06
N ARG A 4 -48.80 25.06 -34.92
CA ARG A 4 -48.02 25.23 -33.69
C ARG A 4 -46.85 24.28 -33.74
N THR A 5 -45.63 24.84 -33.78
CA THR A 5 -44.39 24.13 -33.61
C THR A 5 -44.13 23.97 -32.12
N PHE A 6 -44.10 22.68 -31.64
CA PHE A 6 -43.62 22.33 -30.31
C PHE A 6 -42.09 22.19 -30.34
N SER A 7 -41.40 23.11 -29.68
CA SER A 7 -39.96 22.94 -29.38
C SER A 7 -39.79 22.13 -28.12
N SER A 8 -39.32 20.89 -28.24
CA SER A 8 -38.94 20.05 -27.10
C SER A 8 -37.52 20.46 -26.67
N ALA A 9 -37.41 21.11 -25.53
CA ALA A 9 -36.16 21.37 -24.89
C ALA A 9 -35.69 20.08 -24.19
N LEU A 10 -34.61 19.48 -24.69
CA LEU A 10 -33.94 18.34 -24.06
C LEU A 10 -33.11 18.89 -22.91
N ALA A 11 -33.56 18.70 -21.68
CA ALA A 11 -32.80 19.02 -20.49
C ALA A 11 -31.67 17.94 -20.31
N VAL A 12 -30.46 18.33 -20.63
CA VAL A 12 -29.26 17.53 -20.28
C VAL A 12 -29.03 17.65 -18.77
N ILE A 13 -29.43 16.62 -18.03
CA ILE A 13 -29.05 16.52 -16.62
C ILE A 13 -27.57 16.16 -16.57
N LEU A 14 -26.71 17.18 -16.35
CA LEU A 14 -25.33 16.93 -15.92
C LEU A 14 -25.39 16.29 -14.53
N ILE A 15 -25.22 14.97 -14.48
CA ILE A 15 -24.93 14.28 -13.24
C ILE A 15 -23.51 14.68 -12.86
N CYS A 16 -23.40 15.68 -11.99
CA CYS A 16 -22.14 16.05 -11.35
C CYS A 16 -21.75 14.88 -10.43
N GLN A 17 -20.89 13.99 -10.92
CA GLN A 17 -20.31 12.96 -10.07
C GLN A 17 -19.37 13.66 -9.08
N PRO A 18 -19.49 13.39 -7.77
CA PRO A 18 -18.58 13.97 -6.81
C PRO A 18 -17.15 13.51 -7.14
N ALA A 19 -16.26 14.46 -7.30
CA ALA A 19 -14.85 14.20 -7.61
C ALA A 19 -14.11 13.65 -6.39
N PHE A 20 -14.38 12.40 -6.02
CA PHE A 20 -13.59 11.67 -5.04
C PHE A 20 -12.47 10.91 -5.77
N ALA A 21 -11.38 11.62 -6.07
CA ALA A 21 -10.31 11.05 -6.88
C ALA A 21 -9.04 10.71 -6.11
N GLN A 22 -9.06 10.75 -4.78
CA GLN A 22 -7.92 10.38 -3.95
C GLN A 22 -8.19 9.07 -3.22
N MET A 23 -7.34 8.06 -3.46
CA MET A 23 -7.39 6.81 -2.71
C MET A 23 -6.78 7.05 -1.31
N ARG A 24 -7.62 7.55 -0.41
CA ARG A 24 -7.35 7.77 1.02
C ARG A 24 -8.04 6.69 1.84
N GLY A 25 -7.40 6.25 2.91
CA GLY A 25 -7.98 5.23 3.80
C GLY A 25 -7.01 4.75 4.85
N HIS A 26 -5.71 4.86 4.59
CA HIS A 26 -4.68 4.49 5.54
C HIS A 26 -4.43 5.57 6.60
N GLY A 27 -4.24 5.12 7.84
CA GLY A 27 -3.85 5.94 8.98
C GLY A 27 -2.34 6.16 9.10
N GLY A 28 -1.56 5.31 8.46
CA GLY A 28 -0.10 5.39 8.42
C GLY A 28 0.44 5.50 7.00
N PRO A 29 1.75 5.71 6.83
CA PRO A 29 2.42 5.67 5.54
C PRO A 29 2.09 4.40 4.74
N VAL A 30 1.89 4.55 3.42
CA VAL A 30 1.68 3.42 2.51
C VAL A 30 3.05 2.82 2.16
N ARG A 31 3.30 1.60 2.62
CA ARG A 31 4.59 0.92 2.48
C ARG A 31 4.71 0.09 1.21
N ALA A 32 3.60 -0.46 0.73
CA ALA A 32 3.56 -1.32 -0.45
C ALA A 32 2.30 -1.06 -1.28
N VAL A 33 2.42 -1.19 -2.61
CA VAL A 33 1.29 -1.19 -3.54
C VAL A 33 1.46 -2.28 -4.60
N ALA A 34 0.36 -2.86 -5.05
CA ALA A 34 0.31 -3.74 -6.21
C ALA A 34 -0.98 -3.49 -6.99
N VAL A 35 -0.93 -3.74 -8.29
CA VAL A 35 -2.08 -3.67 -9.20
C VAL A 35 -2.49 -5.10 -9.58
N ALA A 36 -3.78 -5.38 -9.57
CA ALA A 36 -4.29 -6.69 -9.97
C ALA A 36 -4.08 -6.94 -11.47
N PRO A 37 -3.98 -8.20 -11.90
CA PRO A 37 -3.78 -8.55 -13.31
C PRO A 37 -4.85 -8.00 -14.26
N ASP A 38 -6.07 -7.79 -13.77
CA ASP A 38 -7.19 -7.20 -14.53
C ASP A 38 -7.10 -5.67 -14.68
N GLY A 39 -6.18 -5.01 -13.99
CA GLY A 39 -6.07 -3.55 -13.97
C GLY A 39 -7.23 -2.82 -13.32
N ALA A 40 -8.21 -3.53 -12.74
CA ALA A 40 -9.41 -2.93 -12.15
C ALA A 40 -9.31 -2.76 -10.63
N SER A 41 -8.46 -3.54 -9.98
CA SER A 41 -8.23 -3.48 -8.53
C SER A 41 -6.77 -3.18 -8.21
N ALA A 42 -6.54 -2.60 -7.05
CA ALA A 42 -5.22 -2.47 -6.43
C ALA A 42 -5.26 -2.91 -4.98
N ILE A 43 -4.10 -3.18 -4.40
CA ILE A 43 -3.92 -3.38 -2.96
C ILE A 43 -2.79 -2.51 -2.46
N SER A 44 -2.94 -1.98 -1.27
CA SER A 44 -1.88 -1.28 -0.54
C SER A 44 -1.70 -1.85 0.85
N GLY A 45 -0.47 -1.88 1.33
CA GLY A 45 -0.10 -2.21 2.71
C GLY A 45 0.50 -0.99 3.41
N SER A 46 0.29 -0.88 4.72
CA SER A 46 0.65 0.32 5.47
C SER A 46 1.23 0.03 6.85
N PHE A 47 1.92 1.02 7.39
CA PHE A 47 2.37 1.05 8.78
C PHE A 47 1.20 1.07 9.79
N ASP A 48 -0.03 1.33 9.36
CA ASP A 48 -1.23 1.23 10.20
C ASP A 48 -1.71 -0.20 10.45
N THR A 49 -0.88 -1.19 10.13
CA THR A 49 -1.12 -2.62 10.29
C THR A 49 -2.19 -3.22 9.36
N SER A 50 -2.75 -2.41 8.46
CA SER A 50 -3.78 -2.84 7.53
C SER A 50 -3.29 -2.93 6.08
N ALA A 51 -3.98 -3.73 5.27
CA ALA A 51 -3.97 -3.58 3.84
C ALA A 51 -5.36 -3.13 3.36
N ILE A 52 -5.40 -2.40 2.24
CA ILE A 52 -6.65 -1.94 1.65
C ILE A 52 -6.72 -2.39 0.20
N ARG A 53 -7.83 -3.05 -0.16
CA ARG A 53 -8.20 -3.32 -1.54
C ARG A 53 -8.98 -2.14 -2.09
N TRP A 54 -8.61 -1.69 -3.26
CA TRP A 54 -9.17 -0.51 -3.93
C TRP A 54 -9.86 -0.89 -5.23
N SER A 55 -11.01 -0.26 -5.51
CA SER A 55 -11.58 -0.19 -6.85
C SER A 55 -10.92 0.96 -7.61
N LEU A 56 -10.17 0.66 -8.64
CA LEU A 56 -9.49 1.67 -9.46
C LEU A 56 -10.47 2.50 -10.31
N PRO A 57 -11.54 1.90 -10.90
CA PRO A 57 -12.56 2.68 -11.61
C PRO A 57 -13.29 3.69 -10.70
N ARG A 58 -13.57 3.30 -9.45
CA ARG A 58 -14.25 4.16 -8.48
C ARG A 58 -13.30 5.05 -7.67
N SER A 59 -11.98 4.80 -7.74
CA SER A 59 -10.96 5.43 -6.89
C SER A 59 -11.30 5.38 -5.40
N ALA A 60 -11.87 4.25 -4.96
CA ALA A 60 -12.41 4.05 -3.63
C ALA A 60 -11.93 2.77 -2.98
N ALA A 61 -11.81 2.77 -1.64
CA ALA A 61 -11.55 1.57 -0.88
C ALA A 61 -12.77 0.63 -0.98
N GLU A 62 -12.52 -0.64 -1.28
CA GLU A 62 -13.53 -1.70 -1.31
C GLU A 62 -13.51 -2.52 -0.02
N GLN A 63 -12.32 -2.78 0.49
CA GLN A 63 -12.14 -3.65 1.64
C GLN A 63 -10.88 -3.27 2.41
N VAL A 64 -10.98 -3.25 3.73
CA VAL A 64 -9.82 -3.15 4.62
C VAL A 64 -9.54 -4.52 5.21
N LEU A 65 -8.31 -4.99 5.01
CA LEU A 65 -7.83 -6.31 5.39
C LEU A 65 -7.02 -6.18 6.68
N ARG A 66 -7.49 -6.84 7.75
CA ARG A 66 -6.89 -6.77 9.09
C ARG A 66 -6.54 -8.17 9.56
N PHE A 67 -5.27 -8.43 9.67
CA PHE A 67 -4.71 -9.69 10.18
C PHE A 67 -3.38 -9.44 10.88
N HIS A 68 -2.54 -8.61 10.25
CA HIS A 68 -1.20 -8.34 10.76
C HIS A 68 -1.23 -7.55 12.07
N GLU A 69 -0.30 -7.86 12.96
CA GLU A 69 -0.13 -7.17 14.24
C GLU A 69 0.84 -5.98 14.15
N SER A 70 1.63 -5.95 13.06
CA SER A 70 2.60 -4.90 12.75
C SER A 70 2.40 -4.41 11.32
N ALA A 71 3.26 -3.53 10.81
CA ALA A 71 3.16 -2.94 9.49
C ALA A 71 3.01 -4.01 8.39
N VAL A 72 2.16 -3.73 7.40
CA VAL A 72 2.06 -4.52 6.16
C VAL A 72 3.07 -3.97 5.17
N ASN A 73 4.23 -4.64 5.06
CA ASN A 73 5.37 -4.16 4.29
C ASN A 73 5.38 -4.61 2.83
N ALA A 74 4.66 -5.69 2.50
CA ALA A 74 4.66 -6.25 1.16
C ALA A 74 3.26 -6.73 0.77
N VAL A 75 2.90 -6.50 -0.49
CA VAL A 75 1.62 -6.93 -1.07
C VAL A 75 1.84 -7.44 -2.49
N ALA A 76 1.02 -8.41 -2.90
CA ALA A 76 1.00 -8.95 -4.25
C ALA A 76 -0.40 -9.44 -4.61
N PHE A 77 -0.63 -9.72 -5.89
CA PHE A 77 -1.82 -10.42 -6.37
C PHE A 77 -1.47 -11.79 -6.94
N LEU A 78 -2.31 -12.75 -6.67
CA LEU A 78 -2.37 -14.00 -7.43
C LEU A 78 -3.06 -13.75 -8.78
N LYS A 79 -2.86 -14.65 -9.75
CA LYS A 79 -3.48 -14.53 -11.08
C LYS A 79 -5.00 -14.50 -11.06
N ASP A 80 -5.61 -15.14 -10.07
CA ASP A 80 -7.06 -15.23 -9.88
C ASP A 80 -7.66 -14.03 -9.13
N GLY A 81 -6.85 -13.00 -8.85
CA GLY A 81 -7.28 -11.77 -8.20
C GLY A 81 -7.32 -11.84 -6.67
N ARG A 82 -6.95 -12.98 -6.06
CA ARG A 82 -6.68 -13.02 -4.62
C ARG A 82 -5.48 -12.18 -4.28
N ALA A 83 -5.52 -11.51 -3.15
CA ALA A 83 -4.40 -10.71 -2.66
C ALA A 83 -3.52 -11.53 -1.71
N VAL A 84 -2.23 -11.18 -1.66
CA VAL A 84 -1.25 -11.70 -0.70
C VAL A 84 -0.66 -10.52 0.06
N THR A 85 -0.60 -10.62 1.38
CA THR A 85 0.02 -9.62 2.25
C THR A 85 1.13 -10.25 3.09
N GLY A 86 2.21 -9.52 3.31
CA GLY A 86 3.32 -9.90 4.17
C GLY A 86 3.62 -8.79 5.17
N GLY A 87 3.73 -9.16 6.44
CA GLY A 87 3.86 -8.22 7.54
C GLY A 87 5.24 -8.17 8.17
N GLU A 88 5.45 -7.11 8.93
CA GLU A 88 6.58 -6.99 9.85
C GLU A 88 6.54 -8.04 10.97
N ASP A 89 5.37 -8.61 11.23
CA ASP A 89 5.13 -9.72 12.15
C ASP A 89 5.64 -11.10 11.64
N GLY A 90 6.25 -11.13 10.44
CA GLY A 90 6.79 -12.34 9.83
C GLY A 90 5.73 -13.27 9.24
N ARG A 91 4.46 -12.85 9.18
CA ARG A 91 3.33 -13.64 8.67
C ARG A 91 2.94 -13.26 7.25
N ILE A 92 2.31 -14.20 6.57
CA ILE A 92 1.67 -13.99 5.26
C ILE A 92 0.19 -14.34 5.37
N ALA A 93 -0.64 -13.58 4.66
CA ALA A 93 -2.07 -13.88 4.52
C ALA A 93 -2.49 -13.83 3.05
N ILE A 94 -3.37 -14.77 2.65
CA ILE A 94 -4.02 -14.80 1.33
C ILE A 94 -5.49 -14.44 1.51
N TRP A 95 -5.99 -13.56 0.64
CA TRP A 95 -7.32 -12.97 0.76
C TRP A 95 -8.16 -13.15 -0.49
N LYS A 96 -9.41 -13.58 -0.31
CA LYS A 96 -10.43 -13.53 -1.35
C LYS A 96 -11.08 -12.14 -1.41
N PRO A 97 -11.42 -11.65 -2.61
CA PRO A 97 -12.22 -10.43 -2.73
C PRO A 97 -13.54 -10.53 -1.94
N GLY A 98 -13.87 -9.48 -1.18
CA GLY A 98 -15.12 -9.38 -0.42
C GLY A 98 -15.19 -10.25 0.84
N VAL A 99 -14.18 -11.04 1.17
CA VAL A 99 -14.15 -11.88 2.39
C VAL A 99 -13.30 -11.18 3.46
N PRO A 100 -13.84 -10.89 4.65
CA PRO A 100 -13.17 -10.11 5.67
C PRO A 100 -12.00 -10.82 6.37
N LEU A 101 -12.02 -12.15 6.38
CA LEU A 101 -10.96 -12.97 6.99
C LEU A 101 -10.03 -13.55 5.92
N PRO A 102 -8.74 -13.77 6.23
CA PRO A 102 -7.84 -14.43 5.30
C PRO A 102 -8.31 -15.86 5.00
N GLU A 103 -8.23 -16.24 3.72
CA GLU A 103 -8.48 -17.62 3.29
C GLU A 103 -7.41 -18.56 3.84
N ARG A 104 -6.19 -18.08 3.94
CA ARG A 104 -5.03 -18.83 4.40
C ARG A 104 -3.99 -17.90 5.00
N THR A 105 -3.29 -18.42 6.01
CA THR A 105 -2.16 -17.75 6.65
C THR A 105 -0.95 -18.67 6.67
N PHE A 106 0.24 -18.08 6.65
CA PHE A 106 1.50 -18.79 6.79
C PHE A 106 2.39 -18.10 7.81
N GLU A 107 3.08 -18.90 8.60
CA GLU A 107 4.05 -18.47 9.61
C GLU A 107 5.38 -19.20 9.39
N GLY A 108 6.48 -18.58 9.84
CA GLY A 108 7.79 -19.22 9.76
C GLY A 108 8.96 -18.27 9.66
N HIS A 109 8.78 -17.06 9.10
CA HIS A 109 9.82 -16.03 9.19
C HIS A 109 9.95 -15.53 10.62
N THR A 110 11.21 -15.26 11.03
CA THR A 110 11.55 -14.79 12.39
C THR A 110 11.85 -13.29 12.44
N ALA A 111 11.71 -12.60 11.31
CA ALA A 111 11.90 -11.15 11.16
C ALA A 111 10.96 -10.61 10.08
N PRO A 112 10.86 -9.27 9.91
CA PRO A 112 9.98 -8.64 8.94
C PRO A 112 10.07 -9.22 7.54
N ILE A 113 8.90 -9.48 6.93
CA ILE A 113 8.76 -9.73 5.50
C ILE A 113 8.69 -8.36 4.81
N VAL A 114 9.54 -8.13 3.80
CA VAL A 114 9.65 -6.83 3.14
C VAL A 114 9.42 -6.87 1.64
N ALA A 115 9.41 -8.06 1.03
CA ALA A 115 9.05 -8.23 -0.37
C ALA A 115 8.28 -9.53 -0.59
N LEU A 116 7.34 -9.49 -1.53
CA LEU A 116 6.56 -10.62 -2.01
C LEU A 116 6.61 -10.69 -3.53
N ALA A 117 6.68 -11.90 -4.06
CA ALA A 117 6.49 -12.18 -5.47
C ALA A 117 5.59 -13.41 -5.65
N VAL A 118 4.89 -13.49 -6.77
CA VAL A 118 4.04 -14.62 -7.13
C VAL A 118 4.59 -15.28 -8.38
N SER A 119 4.66 -16.60 -8.38
CA SER A 119 5.14 -17.36 -9.53
C SER A 119 4.22 -17.17 -10.75
N PRO A 120 4.78 -17.25 -11.99
CA PRO A 120 3.99 -17.04 -13.20
C PRO A 120 2.83 -18.02 -13.38
N ASP A 121 2.86 -19.18 -12.76
CA ASP A 121 1.74 -20.13 -12.72
C ASP A 121 0.69 -19.82 -11.64
N GLY A 122 1.00 -18.92 -10.72
CA GLY A 122 0.13 -18.52 -9.61
C GLY A 122 0.09 -19.49 -8.43
N ASN A 123 0.92 -20.55 -8.44
CA ASN A 123 0.84 -21.62 -7.45
C ASN A 123 1.79 -21.42 -6.24
N THR A 124 2.74 -20.50 -6.35
CA THR A 124 3.73 -20.24 -5.31
C THR A 124 3.84 -18.75 -5.02
N ALA A 125 3.79 -18.37 -3.75
CA ALA A 125 4.21 -17.06 -3.29
C ALA A 125 5.64 -17.15 -2.73
N ALA A 126 6.51 -16.22 -3.08
CA ALA A 126 7.83 -16.08 -2.51
C ALA A 126 7.86 -14.86 -1.58
N SER A 127 8.49 -15.00 -0.42
CA SER A 127 8.72 -13.90 0.52
C SER A 127 10.20 -13.72 0.79
N ALA A 128 10.64 -12.46 0.85
CA ALA A 128 11.98 -12.08 1.30
C ALA A 128 11.88 -11.43 2.67
N SER A 129 12.78 -11.81 3.56
CA SER A 129 12.74 -11.38 4.96
C SER A 129 14.10 -10.91 5.47
N TRP A 130 14.04 -10.08 6.50
CA TRP A 130 15.20 -9.65 7.27
C TRP A 130 15.80 -10.74 8.14
N ASP A 131 15.15 -11.94 8.21
CA ASP A 131 15.76 -13.15 8.78
C ASP A 131 16.83 -13.78 7.86
N ARG A 132 17.16 -13.12 6.73
CA ARG A 132 18.15 -13.51 5.73
C ARG A 132 17.73 -14.68 4.85
N THR A 133 16.48 -15.11 4.94
CA THR A 133 15.94 -16.21 4.16
C THR A 133 14.89 -15.73 3.15
N ILE A 134 14.68 -16.55 2.12
CA ILE A 134 13.54 -16.47 1.23
C ILE A 134 12.72 -17.74 1.45
N ARG A 135 11.39 -17.62 1.47
CA ARG A 135 10.51 -18.77 1.58
C ARG A 135 9.57 -18.86 0.39
N LEU A 136 9.42 -20.04 -0.14
CA LEU A 136 8.49 -20.36 -1.23
C LEU A 136 7.29 -21.10 -0.63
N TRP A 137 6.14 -20.47 -0.66
CA TRP A 137 4.91 -20.95 -0.03
C TRP A 137 3.97 -21.49 -1.09
N PRO A 138 3.62 -22.80 -1.07
CA PRO A 138 2.57 -23.30 -1.94
C PRO A 138 1.24 -22.61 -1.61
N VAL A 139 0.61 -21.96 -2.59
CA VAL A 139 -0.66 -21.24 -2.41
C VAL A 139 -1.78 -22.18 -1.94
N ALA A 140 -1.76 -23.44 -2.38
CA ALA A 140 -2.67 -24.48 -1.93
C ALA A 140 -2.44 -24.92 -0.47
N GLY A 141 -1.35 -24.49 0.15
CA GLY A 141 -0.92 -24.88 1.51
C GLY A 141 0.16 -25.95 1.49
N GLY A 142 0.76 -26.17 2.66
CA GLY A 142 1.88 -27.08 2.84
C GLY A 142 3.11 -26.37 3.40
N ALA A 143 4.17 -27.13 3.67
CA ALA A 143 5.43 -26.61 4.19
C ALA A 143 6.15 -25.76 3.13
N PRO A 144 6.72 -24.61 3.49
CA PRO A 144 7.50 -23.81 2.56
C PRO A 144 8.85 -24.45 2.24
N ARG A 145 9.36 -24.22 1.03
CA ARG A 145 10.77 -24.41 0.74
C ARG A 145 11.53 -23.17 1.18
N VAL A 146 12.59 -23.35 1.98
CA VAL A 146 13.45 -22.24 2.44
C VAL A 146 14.69 -22.16 1.55
N LEU A 147 15.04 -20.95 1.11
CA LEU A 147 16.28 -20.67 0.40
C LEU A 147 17.17 -19.85 1.34
N GLU A 148 18.30 -20.44 1.69
CA GLU A 148 19.30 -19.87 2.61
C GLU A 148 20.58 -19.51 1.86
N GLY A 149 21.31 -18.51 2.36
CA GLY A 149 22.60 -18.14 1.79
C GLY A 149 22.94 -16.66 1.85
N HIS A 150 21.96 -15.76 1.88
CA HIS A 150 22.25 -14.35 2.14
C HIS A 150 22.83 -14.18 3.55
N SER A 151 23.87 -13.34 3.67
CA SER A 151 24.51 -13.06 4.96
C SER A 151 23.85 -11.92 5.73
N GLN A 152 23.02 -11.13 5.06
CA GLN A 152 22.25 -10.03 5.64
C GLN A 152 20.80 -10.04 5.11
N ASN A 153 20.02 -9.03 5.49
CA ASN A 153 18.62 -8.86 5.12
C ASN A 153 18.36 -9.06 3.63
N VAL A 154 17.31 -9.82 3.27
CA VAL A 154 16.84 -9.93 1.89
C VAL A 154 15.73 -8.91 1.68
N ASN A 155 15.97 -7.96 0.79
CA ASN A 155 15.08 -6.81 0.59
C ASN A 155 14.20 -6.92 -0.66
N GLY A 156 14.56 -7.76 -1.61
CA GLY A 156 13.83 -7.90 -2.86
C GLY A 156 13.79 -9.34 -3.35
N VAL A 157 12.68 -9.71 -3.99
CA VAL A 157 12.50 -11.03 -4.61
C VAL A 157 11.63 -10.90 -5.85
N ALA A 158 11.97 -11.64 -6.92
CA ALA A 158 11.20 -11.70 -8.15
C ALA A 158 11.37 -13.07 -8.82
N PHE A 159 10.30 -13.59 -9.44
CA PHE A 159 10.38 -14.78 -10.29
C PHE A 159 10.78 -14.38 -11.71
N THR A 160 11.52 -15.26 -12.39
CA THR A 160 11.67 -15.16 -13.84
C THR A 160 10.33 -15.43 -14.53
N THR A 161 10.15 -14.89 -15.73
CA THR A 161 8.89 -15.01 -16.50
C THR A 161 8.51 -16.43 -16.84
N ASP A 162 9.50 -17.32 -16.96
CA ASP A 162 9.31 -18.76 -17.19
C ASP A 162 9.08 -19.55 -15.88
N GLY A 163 9.20 -18.91 -14.72
CA GLY A 163 9.03 -19.52 -13.40
C GLY A 163 10.12 -20.51 -13.00
N ARG A 164 11.19 -20.65 -13.78
CA ARG A 164 12.24 -21.63 -13.50
C ARG A 164 13.26 -21.18 -12.49
N SER A 165 13.34 -19.87 -12.28
CA SER A 165 14.26 -19.29 -11.31
C SER A 165 13.59 -18.20 -10.48
N LEU A 166 14.15 -17.96 -9.31
CA LEU A 166 13.86 -16.81 -8.47
C LEU A 166 15.11 -15.96 -8.38
N VAL A 167 14.96 -14.65 -8.33
CA VAL A 167 16.05 -13.70 -8.10
C VAL A 167 15.80 -12.97 -6.82
N SER A 168 16.85 -12.80 -6.02
CA SER A 168 16.81 -12.03 -4.77
C SER A 168 17.88 -10.93 -4.74
N ALA A 169 17.60 -9.86 -4.02
CA ALA A 169 18.52 -8.76 -3.76
C ALA A 169 18.66 -8.57 -2.24
N GLY A 170 19.90 -8.62 -1.76
CA GLY A 170 20.21 -8.58 -0.32
C GLY A 170 21.00 -7.33 0.11
N TYR A 171 20.88 -6.99 1.39
CA TYR A 171 21.69 -5.94 2.01
C TYR A 171 23.17 -6.33 2.11
N ASP A 172 23.50 -7.62 1.88
CA ASP A 172 24.86 -8.16 1.71
C ASP A 172 25.50 -7.80 0.35
N ALA A 173 24.90 -6.89 -0.40
CA ALA A 173 25.33 -6.44 -1.71
C ALA A 173 25.33 -7.56 -2.77
N THR A 174 24.60 -8.66 -2.57
CA THR A 174 24.53 -9.73 -3.55
C THR A 174 23.16 -9.82 -4.22
N VAL A 175 23.18 -10.10 -5.53
CA VAL A 175 22.06 -10.65 -6.29
C VAL A 175 22.25 -12.14 -6.35
N ARG A 176 21.22 -12.92 -6.03
CA ARG A 176 21.26 -14.38 -6.14
C ARG A 176 20.16 -14.87 -7.06
N ILE A 177 20.55 -15.73 -7.98
CA ILE A 177 19.65 -16.36 -8.96
C ILE A 177 19.52 -17.81 -8.55
N TRP A 178 18.36 -18.19 -8.07
CA TRP A 178 18.06 -19.50 -7.49
C TRP A 178 17.34 -20.37 -8.51
N PRO A 179 17.95 -21.44 -9.04
CA PRO A 179 17.22 -22.42 -9.82
C PRO A 179 16.15 -23.10 -8.95
N LEU A 180 14.91 -23.12 -9.42
CA LEU A 180 13.82 -23.73 -8.68
C LEU A 180 13.63 -25.21 -8.99
N THR A 181 14.20 -25.66 -10.12
CA THR A 181 14.22 -27.06 -10.56
C THR A 181 15.65 -27.59 -10.59
N GLY A 182 15.81 -28.90 -10.37
CA GLY A 182 17.13 -29.52 -10.36
C GLY A 182 17.89 -29.27 -9.06
N LYS A 183 19.22 -29.47 -9.12
CA LYS A 183 20.15 -29.36 -7.98
C LYS A 183 21.27 -28.33 -8.21
N ALA A 184 21.13 -27.46 -9.19
CA ALA A 184 22.16 -26.46 -9.48
C ALA A 184 22.27 -25.46 -8.32
N ALA A 185 23.49 -25.06 -8.02
CA ALA A 185 23.76 -24.00 -7.05
C ALA A 185 23.26 -22.64 -7.59
N PRO A 186 22.91 -21.69 -6.72
CA PRO A 186 22.53 -20.34 -7.14
C PRO A 186 23.72 -19.62 -7.78
N VAL A 187 23.44 -18.85 -8.83
CA VAL A 187 24.40 -17.89 -9.38
C VAL A 187 24.40 -16.67 -8.47
N ILE A 188 25.60 -16.12 -8.17
CA ILE A 188 25.79 -15.00 -7.25
C ILE A 188 26.54 -13.88 -7.98
N ALA A 189 25.94 -12.70 -8.03
CA ALA A 189 26.58 -11.47 -8.45
C ALA A 189 26.79 -10.56 -7.23
N THR A 190 28.02 -10.03 -7.05
CA THR A 190 28.33 -9.08 -5.99
C THR A 190 28.41 -7.68 -6.59
N LEU A 191 27.73 -6.73 -5.98
CA LEU A 191 27.63 -5.34 -6.38
C LEU A 191 28.28 -4.41 -5.34
N PRO A 192 28.62 -3.17 -5.70
CA PRO A 192 29.40 -2.30 -4.81
C PRO A 192 28.63 -1.71 -3.63
N THR A 193 27.34 -2.00 -3.48
CA THR A 193 26.46 -1.38 -2.48
C THR A 193 25.36 -2.36 -2.02
N PRO A 194 24.85 -2.23 -0.80
CA PRO A 194 23.63 -2.92 -0.38
C PRO A 194 22.46 -2.69 -1.33
N LEU A 195 21.63 -3.72 -1.53
CA LEU A 195 20.53 -3.71 -2.49
C LEU A 195 19.17 -3.63 -1.77
N ASN A 196 18.24 -2.86 -2.36
CA ASN A 196 16.93 -2.57 -1.78
C ASN A 196 15.77 -3.25 -2.52
N ALA A 197 15.83 -3.37 -3.84
CA ALA A 197 14.75 -3.96 -4.64
C ALA A 197 15.29 -4.64 -5.89
N VAL A 198 14.48 -5.53 -6.47
CA VAL A 198 14.79 -6.24 -7.72
C VAL A 198 13.56 -6.28 -8.62
N ALA A 199 13.77 -6.15 -9.92
CA ALA A 199 12.80 -6.38 -10.98
C ALA A 199 13.46 -7.15 -12.11
N ILE A 200 12.68 -7.95 -12.86
CA ILE A 200 13.18 -8.76 -13.98
C ILE A 200 12.39 -8.38 -15.23
N ALA A 201 13.10 -8.10 -16.30
CA ALA A 201 12.50 -7.85 -17.61
C ALA A 201 12.07 -9.16 -18.30
N PRO A 202 11.13 -9.13 -19.26
CA PRO A 202 10.68 -10.32 -19.98
C PRO A 202 11.81 -11.05 -20.72
N ASP A 203 12.87 -10.35 -21.12
CA ASP A 203 14.06 -10.91 -21.76
C ASP A 203 15.09 -11.49 -20.78
N GLY A 204 14.80 -11.46 -19.47
CA GLY A 204 15.62 -12.02 -18.42
C GLY A 204 16.66 -11.06 -17.83
N GLU A 205 16.78 -9.81 -18.31
CA GLU A 205 17.65 -8.83 -17.66
C GLU A 205 17.14 -8.49 -16.27
N ILE A 206 18.02 -8.61 -15.28
CA ILE A 206 17.74 -8.31 -13.88
C ILE A 206 18.13 -6.85 -13.62
N VAL A 207 17.24 -6.10 -12.97
CA VAL A 207 17.50 -4.73 -12.53
C VAL A 207 17.38 -4.67 -11.03
N VAL A 208 18.40 -4.19 -10.36
CA VAL A 208 18.41 -4.01 -8.89
C VAL A 208 18.72 -2.58 -8.51
N SER A 209 18.15 -2.14 -7.41
CA SER A 209 18.41 -0.80 -6.87
C SER A 209 19.35 -0.83 -5.69
N GLY A 210 20.32 0.08 -5.71
CA GLY A 210 21.34 0.24 -4.69
C GLY A 210 21.00 1.30 -3.63
N ALA A 211 21.56 1.13 -2.44
CA ALA A 211 21.50 2.11 -1.37
C ALA A 211 22.23 3.43 -1.73
N ASN A 212 23.09 3.40 -2.73
CA ASN A 212 23.81 4.56 -3.27
C ASN A 212 23.04 5.35 -4.35
N GLY A 213 21.77 4.96 -4.63
CA GLY A 213 20.93 5.64 -5.63
C GLY A 213 21.16 5.22 -7.07
N HIS A 214 21.92 4.15 -7.30
CA HIS A 214 22.14 3.58 -8.63
C HIS A 214 21.18 2.40 -8.90
N LEU A 215 20.89 2.18 -10.18
CA LEU A 215 20.39 0.91 -10.68
C LEU A 215 21.55 0.16 -11.30
N TYR A 216 21.58 -1.14 -11.07
CA TYR A 216 22.52 -2.08 -11.69
C TYR A 216 21.74 -3.06 -12.56
N PHE A 217 22.28 -3.32 -13.74
CA PHE A 217 21.73 -4.26 -14.70
C PHE A 217 22.59 -5.53 -14.68
N VAL A 218 21.97 -6.68 -14.49
CA VAL A 218 22.66 -7.95 -14.26
C VAL A 218 22.06 -9.00 -15.19
N SER A 219 22.92 -9.81 -15.83
CA SER A 219 22.50 -10.94 -16.64
C SER A 219 22.09 -12.15 -15.78
N MET A 220 21.40 -13.13 -16.37
CA MET A 220 21.10 -14.40 -15.70
C MET A 220 22.36 -15.24 -15.39
N GLN A 221 23.52 -14.86 -15.94
CA GLN A 221 24.82 -15.46 -15.64
C GLN A 221 25.53 -14.75 -14.47
N GLY A 222 24.92 -13.69 -13.91
CA GLY A 222 25.48 -12.93 -12.80
C GLY A 222 26.46 -11.85 -13.22
N GLU A 223 26.54 -11.50 -14.51
CA GLU A 223 27.41 -10.46 -15.01
C GLU A 223 26.72 -9.09 -14.91
N THR A 224 27.41 -8.08 -14.38
CA THR A 224 26.93 -6.70 -14.42
C THR A 224 27.09 -6.15 -15.83
N THR A 225 25.96 -5.88 -16.50
CA THR A 225 25.92 -5.40 -17.89
C THR A 225 25.86 -3.88 -17.98
N GLY A 226 25.66 -3.19 -16.85
CA GLY A 226 25.70 -1.73 -16.77
C GLY A 226 25.16 -1.19 -15.48
N GLU A 227 25.24 0.13 -15.36
CA GLU A 227 24.70 0.89 -14.22
C GLU A 227 24.10 2.21 -14.68
N LEU A 228 23.22 2.77 -13.87
CA LEU A 228 22.61 4.09 -14.07
C LEU A 228 22.46 4.78 -12.71
N LYS A 229 23.06 5.95 -12.56
CA LYS A 229 22.79 6.83 -11.41
C LYS A 229 21.41 7.47 -11.59
N VAL A 230 20.50 7.22 -10.65
CA VAL A 230 19.14 7.77 -10.66
C VAL A 230 19.01 8.95 -9.72
N THR A 231 19.64 8.86 -8.55
CA THR A 231 19.55 9.88 -7.48
C THR A 231 20.78 9.79 -6.57
N ASP A 232 20.98 10.78 -5.71
CA ASP A 232 22.03 10.77 -4.67
C ASP A 232 21.59 10.08 -3.37
N THR A 233 20.38 9.54 -3.32
CA THR A 233 19.80 8.89 -2.15
C THR A 233 19.31 7.49 -2.51
N PRO A 234 19.07 6.60 -1.53
CA PRO A 234 18.63 5.24 -1.81
C PRO A 234 17.39 5.19 -2.70
N VAL A 235 17.44 4.34 -3.74
CA VAL A 235 16.25 3.88 -4.47
C VAL A 235 15.73 2.66 -3.74
N ILE A 236 14.47 2.73 -3.28
CA ILE A 236 13.91 1.76 -2.34
C ILE A 236 12.80 0.87 -2.94
N ALA A 237 12.26 1.22 -4.10
CA ALA A 237 11.29 0.40 -4.80
C ALA A 237 11.49 0.48 -6.31
N LEU A 238 11.25 -0.66 -6.97
CA LEU A 238 11.31 -0.81 -8.42
C LEU A 238 10.02 -1.45 -8.93
N SER A 239 9.63 -1.06 -10.14
CA SER A 239 8.62 -1.77 -10.92
C SER A 239 9.03 -1.77 -12.38
N MET A 240 8.85 -2.90 -13.06
CA MET A 240 9.07 -3.07 -14.49
C MET A 240 7.75 -2.95 -15.23
N SER A 241 7.74 -2.25 -16.37
CA SER A 241 6.56 -2.27 -17.26
C SER A 241 6.37 -3.68 -17.85
N PRO A 242 5.12 -4.11 -18.15
CA PRO A 242 4.86 -5.47 -18.63
C PRO A 242 5.61 -5.84 -19.89
N ASP A 243 5.89 -4.87 -20.77
CA ASP A 243 6.67 -5.05 -21.99
C ASP A 243 8.20 -5.00 -21.75
N GLY A 244 8.62 -4.72 -20.52
CA GLY A 244 10.02 -4.59 -20.13
C GLY A 244 10.73 -3.35 -20.67
N SER A 245 10.04 -2.43 -21.33
CA SER A 245 10.65 -1.24 -21.92
C SER A 245 11.03 -0.18 -20.90
N ARG A 246 10.29 -0.09 -19.78
CA ARG A 246 10.45 0.95 -18.77
C ARG A 246 10.63 0.39 -17.37
N ILE A 247 11.37 1.13 -16.56
CA ILE A 247 11.55 0.90 -15.13
C ILE A 247 11.02 2.13 -14.40
N ALA A 248 10.20 1.93 -13.36
CA ALA A 248 9.87 2.97 -12.40
C ALA A 248 10.71 2.74 -11.12
N ALA A 249 11.44 3.77 -10.69
CA ALA A 249 12.33 3.73 -9.54
C ALA A 249 11.90 4.80 -8.53
N ALA A 250 11.51 4.38 -7.33
CA ALA A 250 11.07 5.28 -6.26
C ALA A 250 12.15 5.47 -5.21
N GLY A 251 12.36 6.73 -4.81
CA GLY A 251 13.39 7.13 -3.84
C GLY A 251 12.83 7.79 -2.59
N ILE A 252 13.67 7.88 -1.56
CA ILE A 252 13.30 8.45 -0.25
C ILE A 252 13.05 9.97 -0.27
N ARG A 253 13.38 10.68 -1.34
CA ARG A 253 13.12 12.12 -1.48
C ARG A 253 11.81 12.46 -2.21
N GLY A 254 10.93 11.48 -2.41
CA GLY A 254 9.57 11.72 -2.92
C GLY A 254 9.46 11.82 -4.44
N SER A 255 10.49 11.49 -5.19
CA SER A 255 10.46 11.39 -6.64
C SER A 255 10.38 9.96 -7.12
N VAL A 256 9.74 9.75 -8.25
CA VAL A 256 9.74 8.49 -9.00
C VAL A 256 10.34 8.77 -10.37
N SER A 257 11.43 8.11 -10.69
CA SER A 257 12.05 8.21 -12.01
C SER A 257 11.49 7.12 -12.92
N VAL A 258 11.00 7.51 -14.10
CA VAL A 258 10.66 6.61 -15.20
C VAL A 258 11.86 6.57 -16.14
N ILE A 259 12.34 5.37 -16.40
CA ILE A 259 13.62 5.10 -17.06
C ILE A 259 13.36 4.25 -18.30
N ASP A 260 13.89 4.66 -19.45
CA ASP A 260 14.03 3.80 -20.64
C ASP A 260 15.11 2.76 -20.33
N ARG A 261 14.70 1.50 -20.23
CA ARG A 261 15.59 0.41 -19.85
C ARG A 261 16.71 0.18 -20.85
N LYS A 262 16.39 0.19 -22.15
CA LYS A 262 17.37 -0.08 -23.21
C LYS A 262 18.38 1.02 -23.39
N LYS A 263 17.93 2.28 -23.29
CA LYS A 263 18.82 3.45 -23.34
C LYS A 263 19.56 3.69 -22.01
N ARG A 264 19.10 3.06 -20.92
CA ARG A 264 19.59 3.30 -19.56
C ARG A 264 19.59 4.81 -19.24
N ALA A 265 18.47 5.44 -19.50
CA ALA A 265 18.31 6.89 -19.36
C ALA A 265 16.99 7.22 -18.68
N ILE A 266 17.02 8.25 -17.81
CA ILE A 266 15.82 8.78 -17.19
C ILE A 266 15.01 9.51 -18.27
N GLU A 267 13.81 9.00 -18.58
CA GLU A 267 12.87 9.65 -19.47
C GLU A 267 12.13 10.80 -18.77
N ARG A 268 11.80 10.57 -17.49
CA ARG A 268 10.98 11.50 -16.72
C ARG A 268 11.14 11.29 -15.22
N THR A 269 10.92 12.35 -14.47
CA THR A 269 10.78 12.31 -13.01
C THR A 269 9.38 12.79 -12.63
N LEU A 270 8.64 11.95 -11.92
CA LEU A 270 7.36 12.29 -11.32
C LEU A 270 7.65 12.94 -9.97
N VAL A 271 7.19 14.17 -9.80
CA VAL A 271 7.42 14.93 -8.56
C VAL A 271 6.16 14.81 -7.69
N GLY A 272 6.30 14.13 -6.57
CA GLY A 272 5.28 14.02 -5.53
C GLY A 272 5.35 15.19 -4.54
N PRO A 273 4.65 15.08 -3.40
CA PRO A 273 4.58 16.14 -2.38
C PRO A 273 5.86 16.37 -1.57
N GLY A 274 7.02 15.89 -2.04
CA GLY A 274 8.31 16.02 -1.35
C GLY A 274 8.53 15.04 -0.19
N LEU A 275 7.60 14.11 0.04
CA LEU A 275 7.69 13.08 1.06
C LEU A 275 8.10 11.74 0.44
N PRO A 276 8.79 10.86 1.19
CA PRO A 276 9.21 9.55 0.68
C PRO A 276 8.12 8.76 -0.02
N VAL A 277 8.43 8.24 -1.21
CA VAL A 277 7.61 7.26 -1.94
C VAL A 277 8.21 5.88 -1.66
N TRP A 278 7.45 5.05 -0.93
CA TRP A 278 7.92 3.74 -0.46
C TRP A 278 7.67 2.62 -1.46
N SER A 279 6.75 2.82 -2.39
CA SER A 279 6.37 1.77 -3.34
C SER A 279 5.86 2.34 -4.66
N VAL A 280 6.07 1.58 -5.72
CA VAL A 280 5.63 1.88 -7.07
C VAL A 280 5.25 0.59 -7.79
N ALA A 281 4.19 0.62 -8.61
CA ALA A 281 3.76 -0.50 -9.44
C ALA A 281 3.25 0.00 -10.78
N PHE A 282 3.69 -0.63 -11.88
CA PHE A 282 3.07 -0.44 -13.18
C PHE A 282 1.71 -1.14 -13.25
N PHE A 283 0.79 -0.53 -13.95
CA PHE A 283 -0.42 -1.19 -14.39
C PHE A 283 -0.13 -2.17 -15.54
N PRO A 284 -1.04 -3.14 -15.78
CA PRO A 284 -0.94 -4.04 -16.94
C PRO A 284 -0.91 -3.31 -18.30
N ASP A 285 -1.40 -2.06 -18.36
CA ASP A 285 -1.37 -1.23 -19.57
C ASP A 285 0.04 -0.69 -19.92
N GLY A 286 1.02 -0.83 -19.01
CA GLY A 286 2.38 -0.31 -19.16
C GLY A 286 2.49 1.23 -19.23
N LYS A 287 1.38 1.95 -19.04
CA LYS A 287 1.28 3.41 -19.18
C LYS A 287 0.93 4.12 -17.89
N THR A 288 0.29 3.41 -16.98
CA THR A 288 -0.13 3.94 -15.68
C THR A 288 0.77 3.41 -14.58
N LEU A 289 1.11 4.27 -13.60
CA LEU A 289 1.81 3.93 -12.38
C LEU A 289 0.92 4.14 -11.16
N LEU A 290 1.07 3.25 -10.19
CA LEU A 290 0.55 3.41 -8.85
C LEU A 290 1.70 3.70 -7.90
N THR A 291 1.52 4.64 -6.97
CA THR A 291 2.53 4.96 -5.94
C THR A 291 1.90 5.02 -4.56
N GLY A 292 2.68 4.65 -3.55
CA GLY A 292 2.34 4.79 -2.14
C GLY A 292 3.51 5.40 -1.37
N GLY A 293 3.20 6.24 -0.38
CA GLY A 293 4.25 6.97 0.34
C GLY A 293 3.86 7.42 1.74
N THR A 294 4.71 8.25 2.32
CA THR A 294 4.60 8.77 3.69
C THR A 294 3.35 9.63 3.90
N ASP A 295 2.82 10.22 2.85
CA ASP A 295 1.61 11.04 2.88
C ASP A 295 0.31 10.24 3.03
N ARG A 296 0.38 8.92 3.24
CA ARG A 296 -0.74 8.00 3.49
C ARG A 296 -1.68 7.81 2.30
N MET A 297 -1.25 8.19 1.10
CA MET A 297 -2.07 8.17 -0.11
C MET A 297 -1.58 7.16 -1.11
N VAL A 298 -2.52 6.61 -1.87
CA VAL A 298 -2.24 5.85 -3.08
C VAL A 298 -2.59 6.74 -4.28
N ARG A 299 -1.64 6.94 -5.21
CA ARG A 299 -1.78 7.84 -6.36
C ARG A 299 -1.56 7.12 -7.67
N ARG A 300 -2.27 7.58 -8.70
CA ARG A 300 -2.08 7.12 -10.08
C ARG A 300 -1.41 8.21 -10.91
N TRP A 301 -0.53 7.79 -11.80
CA TRP A 301 0.23 8.68 -12.68
C TRP A 301 0.25 8.15 -14.11
N ASN A 302 0.20 9.03 -15.08
CA ASN A 302 0.58 8.69 -16.44
C ASN A 302 2.11 8.65 -16.53
N ALA A 303 2.68 7.46 -16.79
CA ALA A 303 4.12 7.27 -16.85
C ALA A 303 4.78 8.05 -18.01
N SER A 304 4.03 8.34 -19.07
CA SER A 304 4.56 9.03 -20.26
C SER A 304 4.49 10.56 -20.15
N THR A 305 3.40 11.11 -19.57
CA THR A 305 3.26 12.56 -19.42
C THR A 305 3.76 13.07 -18.06
N GLY A 306 3.78 12.22 -17.05
CA GLY A 306 4.08 12.57 -15.66
C GLY A 306 2.90 13.21 -14.94
N GLU A 307 1.75 13.26 -15.58
CA GLU A 307 0.55 13.86 -15.02
C GLU A 307 -0.14 12.90 -14.04
N HIS A 308 -0.76 13.48 -13.05
CA HIS A 308 -1.61 12.77 -12.11
C HIS A 308 -2.90 12.29 -12.79
N ILE A 309 -3.29 11.03 -12.62
CA ILE A 309 -4.56 10.50 -13.13
C ILE A 309 -5.60 10.57 -12.01
N GLY A 310 -6.65 11.32 -12.25
CA GLY A 310 -7.71 11.61 -11.30
C GLY A 310 -7.61 13.03 -10.78
N ALA A 311 -8.73 13.62 -10.32
CA ALA A 311 -8.74 14.98 -9.83
C ALA A 311 -7.89 15.10 -8.57
N VAL A 312 -6.67 15.61 -8.70
CA VAL A 312 -5.87 16.09 -7.58
C VAL A 312 -5.18 17.38 -8.02
N PRO A 313 -5.63 18.51 -7.56
CA PRO A 313 -4.73 19.60 -7.27
C PRO A 313 -3.86 19.16 -6.08
N LEU A 314 -2.56 19.31 -6.19
CA LEU A 314 -1.63 19.14 -5.06
C LEU A 314 -1.99 20.07 -3.87
N ASN A 315 -2.85 21.05 -4.12
CA ASN A 315 -3.27 22.08 -3.16
C ASN A 315 -4.77 22.16 -2.85
N ASP A 316 -5.68 21.41 -3.56
CA ASP A 316 -7.13 21.53 -3.36
C ASP A 316 -7.87 20.20 -3.49
N ALA A 317 -7.53 19.23 -2.65
CA ALA A 317 -8.56 18.26 -2.28
C ALA A 317 -9.61 19.04 -1.49
N ALA A 318 -10.87 19.01 -1.93
CA ALA A 318 -11.95 19.58 -1.14
C ALA A 318 -11.76 19.11 0.30
N ASP A 319 -11.45 20.03 1.19
CA ASP A 319 -11.19 19.70 2.59
C ASP A 319 -12.45 18.99 3.12
N PRO A 320 -12.36 17.72 3.55
CA PRO A 320 -13.53 17.02 4.09
C PRO A 320 -14.18 17.75 5.25
N LEU A 321 -13.46 18.70 5.84
CA LEU A 321 -13.91 19.55 6.93
C LEU A 321 -14.21 20.98 6.49
N ALA A 322 -14.26 21.28 5.20
CA ALA A 322 -14.54 22.64 4.69
C ALA A 322 -15.86 23.20 5.22
N ALA A 323 -16.88 22.36 5.40
CA ALA A 323 -18.16 22.75 6.00
C ALA A 323 -18.04 23.18 7.48
N TYR A 324 -16.90 22.92 8.11
CA TYR A 324 -16.58 23.22 9.50
C TYR A 324 -15.38 24.19 9.63
N ALA A 325 -15.14 25.00 8.60
CA ALA A 325 -14.05 25.98 8.62
C ALA A 325 -14.17 26.91 9.84
N GLY A 326 -13.07 27.07 10.59
CA GLY A 326 -13.03 27.86 11.83
C GLY A 326 -13.54 27.15 13.08
N ASP A 327 -14.01 25.89 12.97
CA ASP A 327 -14.38 25.06 14.13
C ASP A 327 -13.12 24.44 14.74
N ARG A 328 -12.79 24.80 15.97
CA ARG A 328 -11.59 24.31 16.67
C ARG A 328 -11.57 22.78 16.80
N GLY A 329 -12.72 22.16 17.04
CA GLY A 329 -12.84 20.70 17.15
C GLY A 329 -12.59 20.03 15.80
N ALA A 330 -13.03 20.63 14.69
CA ALA A 330 -12.74 20.16 13.35
C ALA A 330 -11.23 20.24 13.02
N GLU A 331 -10.55 21.28 13.45
CA GLU A 331 -9.10 21.41 13.28
C GLU A 331 -8.35 20.29 14.02
N ILE A 332 -8.75 19.97 15.24
CA ILE A 332 -8.20 18.87 16.02
C ILE A 332 -8.49 17.53 15.34
N TYR A 333 -9.73 17.33 14.84
CA TYR A 333 -10.15 16.13 14.15
C TYR A 333 -9.35 15.84 12.87
N ARG A 334 -8.65 16.81 12.28
CA ARG A 334 -7.80 16.62 11.08
C ARG A 334 -6.78 15.48 11.27
N ALA A 335 -6.32 15.24 12.49
CA ALA A 335 -5.43 14.13 12.79
C ALA A 335 -6.12 12.76 12.66
N CYS A 336 -7.43 12.71 12.86
CA CYS A 336 -8.24 11.48 12.92
C CYS A 336 -8.84 11.09 11.55
N ILE A 337 -9.00 12.07 10.65
CA ILE A 337 -9.71 11.89 9.38
C ILE A 337 -9.04 10.90 8.42
N ALA A 338 -7.75 10.63 8.59
CA ALA A 338 -7.03 9.64 7.81
C ALA A 338 -7.59 8.22 8.05
N CYS A 339 -7.96 7.91 9.30
CA CYS A 339 -8.43 6.59 9.71
C CYS A 339 -9.94 6.49 9.87
N HIS A 340 -10.62 7.59 10.22
CA HIS A 340 -12.03 7.58 10.58
C HIS A 340 -12.87 8.43 9.62
N THR A 341 -14.11 7.99 9.38
CA THR A 341 -15.12 8.76 8.67
C THR A 341 -16.13 9.34 9.65
N LEU A 342 -16.78 10.45 9.28
CA LEU A 342 -17.86 11.06 10.03
C LEU A 342 -19.25 10.61 9.56
N SER A 343 -19.30 9.97 8.38
CA SER A 343 -20.52 9.49 7.75
C SER A 343 -20.39 8.00 7.39
N SER A 344 -21.50 7.27 7.46
CA SER A 344 -21.60 5.86 7.03
C SER A 344 -21.52 5.69 5.51
N ASN A 345 -21.74 6.75 4.74
CA ASN A 345 -21.74 6.73 3.28
C ASN A 345 -20.32 6.85 2.67
N GLU A 346 -19.32 7.14 3.49
CA GLU A 346 -17.94 7.13 3.06
C GLU A 346 -17.40 5.68 3.01
N GLY A 347 -16.48 5.40 2.10
CA GLY A 347 -15.84 4.09 2.00
C GLY A 347 -15.07 3.69 3.27
N PRO A 348 -14.77 2.38 3.45
CA PRO A 348 -14.06 1.89 4.63
C PRO A 348 -12.67 2.50 4.75
N ARG A 349 -12.24 2.74 5.98
CA ARG A 349 -10.90 3.20 6.34
C ARG A 349 -10.25 2.29 7.38
N ALA A 350 -8.99 2.54 7.71
CA ALA A 350 -8.28 1.75 8.71
C ALA A 350 -8.95 1.76 10.09
N GLY A 351 -9.55 2.85 10.50
CA GLY A 351 -10.39 2.95 11.69
C GLY A 351 -11.87 2.76 11.41
N PRO A 352 -12.69 2.47 12.43
CA PRO A 352 -14.14 2.41 12.29
C PRO A 352 -14.74 3.79 11.99
N THR A 353 -15.90 3.80 11.31
CA THR A 353 -16.65 5.05 11.18
C THR A 353 -17.09 5.58 12.56
N LEU A 354 -16.99 6.90 12.74
CA LEU A 354 -17.49 7.59 13.93
C LEU A 354 -18.96 8.03 13.79
N ALA A 355 -19.60 7.78 12.63
CA ALA A 355 -21.02 8.02 12.47
C ALA A 355 -21.80 7.34 13.62
N GLY A 356 -22.59 8.09 14.39
CA GLY A 356 -23.34 7.57 15.53
C GLY A 356 -22.48 6.95 16.63
N ILE A 357 -21.28 7.48 16.90
CA ILE A 357 -20.35 6.90 17.89
C ILE A 357 -20.92 7.00 19.32
N PHE A 358 -21.54 8.11 19.68
CA PHE A 358 -22.02 8.30 21.05
C PHE A 358 -23.24 7.41 21.36
N GLY A 359 -23.17 6.72 22.49
CA GLY A 359 -24.12 5.66 22.89
C GLY A 359 -23.76 4.27 22.38
N ARG A 360 -22.77 4.13 21.48
CA ARG A 360 -22.36 2.84 20.93
C ARG A 360 -21.37 2.13 21.86
N LYS A 361 -21.59 0.82 22.11
CA LYS A 361 -20.62 0.00 22.84
C LYS A 361 -19.33 -0.17 22.03
N ILE A 362 -18.19 -0.21 22.71
CA ILE A 362 -16.90 -0.51 22.08
C ILE A 362 -16.97 -1.82 21.32
N ALA A 363 -16.28 -1.91 20.20
CA ALA A 363 -16.18 -3.09 19.35
C ALA A 363 -17.52 -3.65 18.82
N SER A 364 -18.60 -2.84 18.80
CA SER A 364 -19.94 -3.29 18.37
C SER A 364 -20.38 -2.83 16.98
N LEU A 365 -19.53 -2.08 16.24
CA LEU A 365 -19.88 -1.61 14.90
C LEU A 365 -19.96 -2.79 13.91
N PRO A 366 -21.12 -3.03 13.27
CA PRO A 366 -21.25 -4.09 12.29
C PRO A 366 -20.31 -3.91 11.10
N GLY A 367 -19.75 -5.02 10.59
CA GLY A 367 -18.86 -5.00 9.42
C GLY A 367 -17.45 -4.47 9.67
N TYR A 368 -17.09 -4.09 10.89
CA TYR A 368 -15.72 -3.75 11.27
C TYR A 368 -15.13 -4.83 12.19
N ASP A 369 -13.97 -5.38 11.79
CA ASP A 369 -13.29 -6.39 12.59
C ASP A 369 -12.39 -5.73 13.64
N PHE A 370 -12.83 -5.82 14.88
CA PHE A 370 -12.10 -5.34 16.06
C PHE A 370 -11.19 -6.45 16.62
N SER A 371 -10.10 -6.05 17.28
CA SER A 371 -9.26 -6.99 18.02
C SER A 371 -10.06 -7.67 19.14
N ASP A 372 -9.68 -8.91 19.47
CA ASP A 372 -10.33 -9.66 20.55
C ASP A 372 -10.14 -8.99 21.92
N ALA A 373 -9.07 -8.23 22.08
CA ALA A 373 -8.85 -7.42 23.27
C ALA A 373 -9.94 -6.33 23.43
N LEU A 374 -10.25 -5.62 22.35
CA LEU A 374 -11.31 -4.59 22.39
C LEU A 374 -12.71 -5.16 22.60
N LYS A 375 -12.99 -6.36 22.06
CA LYS A 375 -14.28 -7.05 22.23
C LYS A 375 -14.56 -7.42 23.70
N LYS A 376 -13.50 -7.52 24.53
CA LYS A 376 -13.61 -7.86 25.95
C LYS A 376 -13.80 -6.62 26.86
N LEU A 377 -13.64 -5.42 26.34
CA LEU A 377 -13.81 -4.20 27.12
C LEU A 377 -15.29 -3.85 27.26
N ASP A 378 -15.65 -3.31 28.43
CA ASP A 378 -17.03 -2.86 28.72
C ASP A 378 -17.06 -1.32 28.77
N ILE A 379 -16.91 -0.69 27.59
CA ILE A 379 -16.92 0.76 27.41
C ILE A 379 -18.07 1.13 26.48
N VAL A 380 -18.86 2.11 26.88
CA VAL A 380 -19.80 2.82 25.99
C VAL A 380 -19.18 4.16 25.64
N TRP A 381 -19.16 4.47 24.34
CA TRP A 381 -18.63 5.72 23.87
C TRP A 381 -19.56 6.88 24.22
N THR A 382 -19.11 7.74 25.11
CA THR A 382 -19.74 9.02 25.48
C THR A 382 -18.71 10.12 25.23
N PRO A 383 -19.10 11.39 25.25
CA PRO A 383 -18.11 12.48 25.20
C PRO A 383 -17.03 12.35 26.28
N GLU A 384 -17.40 11.91 27.49
CA GLU A 384 -16.48 11.72 28.60
C GLU A 384 -15.51 10.57 28.36
N THR A 385 -15.98 9.41 27.86
CA THR A 385 -15.12 8.25 27.59
C THR A 385 -14.18 8.50 26.40
N VAL A 386 -14.64 9.21 25.36
CA VAL A 386 -13.80 9.63 24.24
C VAL A 386 -12.79 10.70 24.69
N SER A 387 -13.20 11.67 25.52
CA SER A 387 -12.27 12.63 26.09
C SER A 387 -11.19 11.94 26.95
N LYS A 388 -11.57 10.93 27.74
CA LYS A 388 -10.64 10.15 28.56
C LYS A 388 -9.65 9.35 27.72
N LEU A 389 -10.10 8.78 26.59
CA LEU A 389 -9.22 8.11 25.61
C LEU A 389 -8.08 9.04 25.17
N PHE A 390 -8.37 10.30 24.85
CA PHE A 390 -7.38 11.27 24.43
C PHE A 390 -6.61 11.94 25.58
N GLU A 391 -7.09 11.83 26.79
CA GLU A 391 -6.37 12.33 27.96
C GLU A 391 -5.21 11.43 28.34
N ILE A 392 -5.43 10.11 28.39
CA ILE A 392 -4.42 9.14 28.86
C ILE A 392 -3.79 8.30 27.74
N GLY A 393 -4.30 8.41 26.52
CA GLY A 393 -3.83 7.72 25.33
C GLY A 393 -4.54 6.40 25.04
N PRO A 394 -4.65 6.04 23.74
CA PRO A 394 -5.35 4.85 23.28
C PRO A 394 -4.83 3.55 23.91
N ASN A 395 -3.52 3.34 23.99
CA ASN A 395 -2.96 2.10 24.55
C ASN A 395 -3.30 1.92 26.04
N ALA A 396 -3.34 3.02 26.80
CA ALA A 396 -3.67 2.97 28.22
C ALA A 396 -5.18 2.80 28.46
N TYR A 397 -6.02 3.47 27.66
CA TYR A 397 -7.48 3.44 27.84
C TYR A 397 -8.14 2.23 27.23
N THR A 398 -7.67 1.80 26.05
CA THR A 398 -8.19 0.65 25.30
C THR A 398 -7.04 -0.31 24.96
N PRO A 399 -6.54 -1.08 25.93
CA PRO A 399 -5.42 -2.02 25.72
C PRO A 399 -5.73 -2.99 24.57
N GLY A 400 -4.74 -3.22 23.69
CA GLY A 400 -4.90 -4.04 22.49
C GLY A 400 -5.54 -3.34 21.30
N THR A 401 -5.70 -2.01 21.40
CA THR A 401 -6.07 -1.20 20.23
C THR A 401 -4.95 -1.17 19.19
N LYS A 402 -5.35 -1.01 17.91
CA LYS A 402 -4.43 -0.69 16.81
C LYS A 402 -4.47 0.79 16.43
N MET A 403 -5.18 1.60 17.20
CA MET A 403 -5.17 3.05 17.06
C MET A 403 -3.77 3.57 17.44
N PRO A 404 -3.14 4.40 16.60
CA PRO A 404 -1.86 5.02 16.94
C PRO A 404 -1.93 5.80 18.25
N GLU A 405 -0.85 5.76 19.03
CA GLU A 405 -0.79 6.52 20.28
C GLU A 405 -0.87 8.02 19.99
N GLN A 406 -1.81 8.68 20.62
CA GLN A 406 -2.01 10.13 20.54
C GLN A 406 -2.77 10.63 21.77
N THR A 407 -2.31 11.73 22.32
CA THR A 407 -2.94 12.41 23.44
C THR A 407 -3.26 13.86 23.09
N ILE A 408 -4.29 14.40 23.70
CA ILE A 408 -4.66 15.83 23.61
C ILE A 408 -4.58 16.39 25.03
N GLY A 409 -3.46 17.06 25.34
CA GLY A 409 -3.18 17.53 26.69
C GLY A 409 -4.14 18.63 27.19
N SER A 410 -4.57 19.53 26.27
CA SER A 410 -5.50 20.61 26.60
C SER A 410 -6.92 20.08 26.86
N ALA A 411 -7.50 20.40 28.01
CA ALA A 411 -8.89 20.07 28.31
C ALA A 411 -9.88 20.81 27.39
N ASP A 412 -9.57 22.06 27.04
CA ASP A 412 -10.39 22.88 26.13
C ASP A 412 -10.39 22.27 24.72
N ASP A 413 -9.24 21.78 24.24
CA ASP A 413 -9.15 21.12 22.96
C ASP A 413 -9.91 19.79 22.95
N ARG A 414 -9.85 19.00 24.02
CA ARG A 414 -10.67 17.80 24.14
C ARG A 414 -12.16 18.13 24.14
N HIS A 415 -12.56 19.18 24.85
CA HIS A 415 -13.95 19.65 24.86
C HIS A 415 -14.39 20.09 23.45
N ALA A 416 -13.61 20.91 22.77
CA ALA A 416 -13.89 21.34 21.39
C ALA A 416 -14.06 20.16 20.45
N LEU A 417 -13.19 19.14 20.55
CA LEU A 417 -13.30 17.91 19.76
C LEU A 417 -14.62 17.16 20.06
N MET A 418 -15.04 17.08 21.31
CA MET A 418 -16.29 16.40 21.67
C MET A 418 -17.51 17.14 21.13
N GLU A 419 -17.56 18.45 21.19
CA GLU A 419 -18.66 19.25 20.62
C GLU A 419 -18.71 19.12 19.09
N PHE A 420 -17.54 19.12 18.43
CA PHE A 420 -17.44 18.85 17.00
C PHE A 420 -17.99 17.46 16.65
N LEU A 421 -17.55 16.40 17.35
CA LEU A 421 -18.00 15.04 17.09
C LEU A 421 -19.51 14.87 17.30
N LYS A 422 -20.09 15.46 18.36
CA LYS A 422 -21.53 15.47 18.56
C LYS A 422 -22.27 16.04 17.36
N LYS A 423 -21.82 17.19 16.85
CA LYS A 423 -22.41 17.88 15.69
C LYS A 423 -22.20 17.11 14.38
N ALA A 424 -20.99 16.58 14.17
CA ALA A 424 -20.59 16.02 12.90
C ALA A 424 -21.05 14.56 12.69
N THR A 425 -21.32 13.81 13.79
CA THR A 425 -21.69 12.38 13.73
C THR A 425 -23.15 12.11 14.06
N ALA A 426 -23.93 13.12 14.45
CA ALA A 426 -25.36 12.99 14.74
C ALA A 426 -26.17 12.74 13.46
N GLY A 427 -26.83 11.60 13.35
CA GLY A 427 -27.87 11.36 12.33
C GLY A 427 -27.39 11.19 10.88
N LYS A 428 -26.13 10.79 10.65
CA LYS A 428 -25.57 10.56 9.29
C LYS A 428 -25.27 9.09 9.02
#